data_8838fd8b7fc435cc1f1536b20f84fcff
#
_entry.id   8838fd8b7fc435cc1f1536b20f84fcff
#
_cell.length_a   1.000
_cell.length_b   1.000
_cell.length_c   1.000
_cell.angle_alpha   90.00
_cell.angle_beta   90.00
_cell.angle_gamma   90.00
#
_symmetry.space_group_name_H-M   'P 1'
#
loop_
_entity.id
_entity.type
_entity.pdbx_description
1 polymer ?
#
loop_
_entity_poly.entity_id
_entity_poly.type
_entity_poly.pdbx_seq_one_letter_code
_entity_poly.pdbx_strand_id
1 'polypeptide(L)'
;MLFVGHKIYKQFFILILTSIISAQDFNIARIQYSGGGDWYADPSSLPNLIDFISKKTNIKIEKSEYKIKLTSESLYGHTFLYLTGHGNIRFNDEEIGALRNHLLKGAFLHADDNYGMHDSFKREMKKVFPEKEWVELPIDHPIYSCYFNLPNGLPKIHEHNGKPPQGLGLFEKKRLIVFFTYESDLGDGWEDSEVHNNPEVVRQSALQMGTNIVWFSLTQ
;
A
#
# COMPACT_ATOMS: atom_id res chain seq x y z
N MET A 1 -53.59 62.06 5.33
CA MET A 1 -53.42 60.86 6.12
C MET A 1 -52.52 59.90 5.32
N LEU A 2 -51.19 59.97 5.52
CA LEU A 2 -50.18 59.25 4.75
C LEU A 2 -49.76 58.03 5.54
N PHE A 3 -50.00 56.84 4.97
CA PHE A 3 -49.47 55.58 5.53
C PHE A 3 -48.06 55.31 5.03
N VAL A 4 -47.07 55.37 5.93
CA VAL A 4 -45.70 54.97 5.67
C VAL A 4 -45.56 53.49 5.97
N GLY A 5 -45.45 52.66 4.90
CA GLY A 5 -45.21 51.23 5.05
C GLY A 5 -43.74 50.93 5.37
N HIS A 6 -43.48 50.38 6.53
CA HIS A 6 -42.14 49.87 6.91
C HIS A 6 -41.88 48.53 6.24
N LYS A 7 -40.91 48.44 5.32
CA LYS A 7 -40.40 47.18 4.76
C LYS A 7 -39.36 46.61 5.75
N ILE A 8 -39.72 45.51 6.37
CA ILE A 8 -38.79 44.71 7.21
C ILE A 8 -37.95 43.82 6.31
N TYR A 9 -36.67 44.15 6.14
CA TYR A 9 -35.73 43.27 5.47
C TYR A 9 -35.26 42.19 6.48
N LYS A 10 -35.70 40.95 6.27
CA LYS A 10 -35.14 39.76 6.97
C LYS A 10 -33.76 39.47 6.37
N GLN A 11 -32.71 39.81 7.09
CA GLN A 11 -31.35 39.38 6.76
C GLN A 11 -31.24 37.89 7.11
N PHE A 12 -31.12 37.05 6.10
CA PHE A 12 -30.75 35.65 6.27
C PHE A 12 -29.22 35.56 6.48
N PHE A 13 -28.80 35.32 7.69
CA PHE A 13 -27.41 34.94 7.99
C PHE A 13 -27.22 33.48 7.59
N ILE A 14 -26.53 33.22 6.46
CA ILE A 14 -26.06 31.90 6.08
C ILE A 14 -24.80 31.64 6.87
N LEU A 15 -24.88 30.82 7.92
CA LEU A 15 -23.73 30.32 8.67
C LEU A 15 -23.06 29.26 7.80
N ILE A 16 -21.98 29.61 7.10
CA ILE A 16 -21.13 28.63 6.40
C ILE A 16 -20.29 27.93 7.45
N LEU A 17 -20.71 26.74 7.84
CA LEU A 17 -19.92 25.84 8.69
C LEU A 17 -18.79 25.28 7.81
N THR A 18 -17.62 25.92 7.81
CA THR A 18 -16.40 25.34 7.23
C THR A 18 -15.90 24.27 8.19
N SER A 19 -16.27 23.02 7.95
CA SER A 19 -15.61 21.88 8.58
C SER A 19 -14.15 21.87 8.08
N ILE A 20 -13.21 22.17 8.98
CA ILE A 20 -11.78 21.94 8.73
C ILE A 20 -11.62 20.42 8.75
N ILE A 21 -11.67 19.79 7.58
CA ILE A 21 -11.26 18.40 7.42
C ILE A 21 -9.74 18.43 7.56
N SER A 22 -9.24 18.10 8.76
CA SER A 22 -7.82 17.80 8.92
C SER A 22 -7.54 16.57 8.06
N ALA A 23 -6.74 16.73 7.02
CA ALA A 23 -6.26 15.57 6.27
C ALA A 23 -5.46 14.70 7.23
N GLN A 24 -5.88 13.45 7.41
CA GLN A 24 -5.13 12.48 8.18
C GLN A 24 -3.80 12.22 7.47
N ASP A 25 -2.71 12.13 8.24
CA ASP A 25 -1.41 11.76 7.69
C ASP A 25 -1.51 10.36 7.05
N PHE A 26 -0.79 10.15 5.96
CA PHE A 26 -0.72 8.85 5.30
C PHE A 26 -0.19 7.80 6.27
N ASN A 27 -0.75 6.59 6.22
CA ASN A 27 -0.31 5.50 7.08
C ASN A 27 -0.22 4.18 6.30
N ILE A 28 0.61 3.27 6.82
CA ILE A 28 0.78 1.92 6.30
C ILE A 28 0.24 0.93 7.32
N ALA A 29 -0.63 0.02 6.88
CA ALA A 29 -1.18 -1.02 7.71
C ALA A 29 -0.73 -2.40 7.24
N ARG A 30 0.07 -3.09 8.07
CA ARG A 30 0.50 -4.48 7.87
C ARG A 30 -0.65 -5.42 8.21
N ILE A 31 -0.97 -6.33 7.30
CA ILE A 31 -2.03 -7.31 7.46
C ILE A 31 -1.54 -8.49 8.30
N GLN A 32 -2.28 -8.79 9.39
CA GLN A 32 -2.14 -10.00 10.18
C GLN A 32 -3.01 -11.08 9.57
N TYR A 33 -2.44 -11.97 8.78
CA TYR A 33 -3.15 -13.07 8.13
C TYR A 33 -2.97 -14.40 8.88
N SER A 34 -3.84 -15.37 8.57
CA SER A 34 -3.78 -16.74 9.06
C SER A 34 -3.15 -17.65 8.02
N GLY A 35 -2.87 -18.92 8.39
CA GLY A 35 -2.40 -19.94 7.45
C GLY A 35 -1.02 -20.53 7.77
N GLY A 36 -0.32 -19.97 8.76
CA GLY A 36 0.98 -20.44 9.23
C GLY A 36 2.19 -19.72 8.63
N GLY A 37 1.98 -18.75 7.75
CA GLY A 37 3.05 -17.84 7.36
C GLY A 37 3.29 -16.75 8.40
N ASP A 38 4.45 -16.12 8.32
CA ASP A 38 4.97 -15.18 9.30
C ASP A 38 4.73 -13.71 8.88
N TRP A 39 3.49 -13.27 8.88
CA TRP A 39 3.09 -11.88 8.57
C TRP A 39 3.91 -10.82 9.30
N TYR A 40 4.62 -11.20 10.36
CA TYR A 40 5.46 -10.35 11.22
C TYR A 40 6.94 -10.35 10.81
N ALA A 41 7.29 -11.00 9.71
CA ALA A 41 8.65 -10.97 9.16
C ALA A 41 9.11 -9.51 8.90
N ASP A 42 10.42 -9.32 8.86
CA ASP A 42 11.08 -8.04 8.57
C ASP A 42 10.62 -6.91 9.50
N PRO A 43 10.85 -7.03 10.81
CA PRO A 43 10.27 -6.10 11.79
C PRO A 43 10.78 -4.67 11.66
N SER A 44 11.98 -4.42 11.15
CA SER A 44 12.55 -3.09 10.93
C SER A 44 12.22 -2.50 9.55
N SER A 45 11.66 -3.31 8.62
CA SER A 45 11.45 -2.93 7.22
C SER A 45 10.54 -1.70 7.06
N LEU A 46 9.32 -1.75 7.58
CA LEU A 46 8.39 -0.61 7.47
C LEU A 46 8.81 0.61 8.28
N PRO A 47 9.34 0.50 9.51
CA PRO A 47 9.96 1.64 10.20
C PRO A 47 11.01 2.36 9.36
N ASN A 48 11.92 1.64 8.72
CA ASN A 48 12.97 2.22 7.89
C ASN A 48 12.41 2.83 6.59
N LEU A 49 11.44 2.18 5.94
CA LEU A 49 10.76 2.73 4.77
C LEU A 49 10.02 4.03 5.11
N ILE A 50 9.29 4.07 6.22
CA ILE A 50 8.58 5.26 6.71
C ILE A 50 9.55 6.40 6.97
N ASP A 51 10.67 6.13 7.65
CA ASP A 51 11.72 7.11 7.92
C ASP A 51 12.32 7.65 6.62
N PHE A 52 12.61 6.77 5.66
CA PHE A 52 13.12 7.15 4.35
C PHE A 52 12.15 8.04 3.58
N ILE A 53 10.86 7.67 3.51
CA ILE A 53 9.82 8.47 2.85
C ILE A 53 9.71 9.85 3.51
N SER A 54 9.68 9.91 4.84
CA SER A 54 9.56 11.16 5.58
C SER A 54 10.73 12.13 5.34
N LYS A 55 11.93 11.59 5.12
CA LYS A 55 13.16 12.37 4.85
C LYS A 55 13.33 12.75 3.38
N LYS A 56 12.79 11.97 2.46
CA LYS A 56 13.05 12.11 1.01
C LYS A 56 11.89 12.69 0.23
N THR A 57 10.71 12.78 0.83
CA THR A 57 9.49 13.28 0.16
C THR A 57 8.77 14.34 1.02
N ASN A 58 7.73 14.93 0.45
CA ASN A 58 6.81 15.82 1.16
C ASN A 58 5.55 15.08 1.65
N ILE A 59 5.52 13.74 1.59
CA ILE A 59 4.40 12.96 2.11
C ILE A 59 4.37 13.10 3.63
N LYS A 60 3.24 13.58 4.15
CA LYS A 60 2.97 13.52 5.59
C LYS A 60 2.59 12.09 5.93
N ILE A 61 3.52 11.36 6.53
CA ILE A 61 3.36 9.94 6.87
C ILE A 61 3.47 9.76 8.38
N GLU A 62 2.62 8.91 8.94
CA GLU A 62 2.70 8.53 10.35
C GLU A 62 4.00 7.78 10.65
N LYS A 63 4.55 7.98 11.87
CA LYS A 63 5.90 7.53 12.23
C LYS A 63 6.03 6.01 12.43
N SER A 64 4.92 5.29 12.49
CA SER A 64 4.89 3.84 12.71
C SER A 64 3.81 3.17 11.89
N GLU A 65 4.02 1.89 11.56
CA GLU A 65 3.01 1.05 10.93
C GLU A 65 1.86 0.73 11.90
N TYR A 66 0.69 0.42 11.33
CA TYR A 66 -0.39 -0.26 12.02
C TYR A 66 -0.32 -1.77 11.76
N LYS A 67 -0.78 -2.58 12.71
CA LYS A 67 -0.92 -4.03 12.54
C LYS A 67 -2.40 -4.38 12.70
N ILE A 68 -3.02 -4.83 11.61
CA ILE A 68 -4.48 -5.01 11.57
C ILE A 68 -4.87 -6.39 11.04
N LYS A 69 -6.02 -6.88 11.49
CA LYS A 69 -6.73 -7.99 10.84
C LYS A 69 -7.69 -7.44 9.80
N LEU A 70 -7.93 -8.18 8.73
CA LEU A 70 -8.88 -7.78 7.68
C LEU A 70 -10.33 -7.65 8.18
N THR A 71 -10.68 -8.30 9.30
CA THR A 71 -11.99 -8.19 9.96
C THR A 71 -12.07 -7.05 10.98
N SER A 72 -10.99 -6.26 11.17
CA SER A 72 -11.00 -5.13 12.09
C SER A 72 -11.85 -3.98 11.54
N GLU A 73 -12.64 -3.34 12.42
CA GLU A 73 -13.37 -2.11 12.07
C GLU A 73 -12.43 -0.99 11.60
N SER A 74 -11.19 -0.97 12.11
CA SER A 74 -10.17 0.01 11.72
C SER A 74 -9.68 -0.15 10.28
N LEU A 75 -9.93 -1.28 9.60
CA LEU A 75 -9.48 -1.54 8.23
C LEU A 75 -9.77 -0.36 7.28
N TYR A 76 -10.96 0.20 7.38
CA TYR A 76 -11.40 1.26 6.48
C TYR A 76 -10.73 2.64 6.73
N GLY A 77 -9.98 2.77 7.82
CA GLY A 77 -9.12 3.93 8.09
C GLY A 77 -7.74 3.87 7.41
N HIS A 78 -7.41 2.74 6.78
CA HIS A 78 -6.09 2.50 6.18
C HIS A 78 -6.20 2.28 4.68
N THR A 79 -5.81 3.28 3.88
CA THR A 79 -5.90 3.18 2.42
C THR A 79 -4.72 2.44 1.78
N PHE A 80 -3.63 2.24 2.51
CA PHE A 80 -2.47 1.48 2.06
C PHE A 80 -2.25 0.27 2.97
N LEU A 81 -2.40 -0.91 2.40
CA LEU A 81 -2.20 -2.19 3.05
C LEU A 81 -0.87 -2.80 2.60
N TYR A 82 -0.14 -3.39 3.55
CA TYR A 82 1.09 -4.13 3.31
C TYR A 82 0.93 -5.58 3.79
N LEU A 83 1.39 -6.51 2.99
CA LEU A 83 1.40 -7.94 3.30
C LEU A 83 2.74 -8.52 2.89
N THR A 84 3.39 -9.22 3.80
CA THR A 84 4.66 -9.89 3.57
C THR A 84 4.76 -11.17 4.39
N GLY A 85 5.79 -11.96 4.18
CA GLY A 85 6.16 -13.13 4.97
C GLY A 85 6.56 -14.33 4.12
N HIS A 86 6.86 -15.41 4.82
CA HIS A 86 7.18 -16.71 4.24
C HIS A 86 6.00 -17.67 4.37
N GLY A 87 5.86 -18.57 3.41
CA GLY A 87 4.96 -19.71 3.53
C GLY A 87 3.50 -19.41 3.22
N ASN A 88 2.60 -20.02 4.00
CA ASN A 88 1.21 -20.12 3.59
C ASN A 88 0.32 -19.02 4.16
N ILE A 89 -0.50 -18.45 3.28
CA ILE A 89 -1.54 -17.47 3.60
C ILE A 89 -2.91 -18.17 3.49
N ARG A 90 -3.83 -17.83 4.39
CA ARG A 90 -5.23 -18.26 4.32
C ARG A 90 -6.13 -17.13 4.78
N PHE A 91 -7.15 -16.83 3.95
CA PHE A 91 -8.24 -15.95 4.28
C PHE A 91 -9.55 -16.74 4.47
N ASN A 92 -10.33 -16.38 5.46
CA ASN A 92 -11.70 -16.85 5.59
C ASN A 92 -12.67 -15.99 4.75
N ASP A 93 -13.94 -16.38 4.67
CA ASP A 93 -14.94 -15.72 3.80
C ASP A 93 -15.19 -14.26 4.21
N GLU A 94 -15.13 -13.94 5.51
CA GLU A 94 -15.29 -12.58 6.02
C GLU A 94 -14.09 -11.70 5.60
N GLU A 95 -12.86 -12.21 5.75
CA GLU A 95 -11.62 -11.55 5.33
C GLU A 95 -11.59 -11.30 3.82
N ILE A 96 -12.03 -12.28 3.03
CA ILE A 96 -12.16 -12.18 1.57
C ILE A 96 -13.13 -11.04 1.21
N GLY A 97 -14.30 -11.01 1.83
CA GLY A 97 -15.30 -9.97 1.58
C GLY A 97 -14.81 -8.58 1.99
N ALA A 98 -14.19 -8.47 3.15
CA ALA A 98 -13.67 -7.21 3.68
C ALA A 98 -12.55 -6.65 2.78
N LEU A 99 -11.55 -7.47 2.41
CA LEU A 99 -10.44 -7.08 1.54
C LEU A 99 -10.95 -6.65 0.16
N ARG A 100 -11.82 -7.45 -0.46
CA ARG A 100 -12.44 -7.11 -1.74
C ARG A 100 -13.13 -5.76 -1.70
N ASN A 101 -14.02 -5.56 -0.74
CA ASN A 101 -14.79 -4.32 -0.62
C ASN A 101 -13.88 -3.11 -0.40
N HIS A 102 -12.84 -3.27 0.41
CA HIS A 102 -11.92 -2.19 0.73
C HIS A 102 -11.07 -1.79 -0.49
N LEU A 103 -10.50 -2.75 -1.21
CA LEU A 103 -9.73 -2.49 -2.43
C LEU A 103 -10.57 -1.87 -3.54
N LEU A 104 -11.82 -2.32 -3.74
CA LEU A 104 -12.73 -1.73 -4.72
C LEU A 104 -13.13 -0.28 -4.37
N LYS A 105 -13.17 0.08 -3.08
CA LYS A 105 -13.51 1.42 -2.60
C LYS A 105 -12.34 2.43 -2.59
N GLY A 106 -11.14 2.02 -3.02
CA GLY A 106 -10.04 2.97 -3.15
C GLY A 106 -8.74 2.57 -2.46
N ALA A 107 -8.76 1.55 -1.60
CA ALA A 107 -7.53 1.07 -0.98
C ALA A 107 -6.59 0.43 -1.99
N PHE A 108 -5.32 0.32 -1.59
CA PHE A 108 -4.23 -0.29 -2.34
C PHE A 108 -3.56 -1.35 -1.46
N LEU A 109 -3.23 -2.50 -2.03
CA LEU A 109 -2.47 -3.55 -1.37
C LEU A 109 -1.11 -3.71 -2.05
N HIS A 110 -0.03 -3.52 -1.32
CA HIS A 110 1.29 -4.01 -1.68
C HIS A 110 1.53 -5.34 -0.96
N ALA A 111 1.78 -6.39 -1.73
CA ALA A 111 2.24 -7.68 -1.23
C ALA A 111 3.67 -7.92 -1.67
N ASP A 112 4.54 -8.31 -0.75
CA ASP A 112 5.95 -8.57 -1.00
C ASP A 112 6.30 -10.01 -0.60
N ASP A 113 6.82 -10.80 -1.56
CA ASP A 113 7.17 -12.20 -1.35
C ASP A 113 8.56 -12.31 -0.77
N ASN A 114 8.66 -12.56 0.53
CA ASN A 114 9.94 -12.84 1.18
C ASN A 114 10.53 -14.19 0.81
N TYR A 115 9.79 -15.07 0.29
CA TYR A 115 10.06 -16.39 -0.28
C TYR A 115 8.99 -17.41 0.09
N GLY A 116 8.40 -18.00 -0.94
CA GLY A 116 7.48 -19.13 -0.78
C GLY A 116 6.04 -18.79 -0.44
N MET A 117 5.64 -17.51 -0.42
CA MET A 117 4.22 -17.15 -0.28
C MET A 117 3.49 -17.02 -1.63
N HIS A 118 4.20 -16.98 -2.76
CA HIS A 118 3.66 -16.72 -4.09
C HIS A 118 2.40 -17.53 -4.41
N ASP A 119 2.47 -18.86 -4.31
CA ASP A 119 1.34 -19.73 -4.68
C ASP A 119 0.15 -19.53 -3.74
N SER A 120 0.42 -19.40 -2.44
CA SER A 120 -0.61 -19.19 -1.44
C SER A 120 -1.27 -17.81 -1.60
N PHE A 121 -0.50 -16.76 -1.84
CA PHE A 121 -1.03 -15.42 -2.08
C PHE A 121 -1.90 -15.37 -3.34
N LYS A 122 -1.42 -15.92 -4.45
CA LYS A 122 -2.21 -15.96 -5.70
C LYS A 122 -3.50 -16.77 -5.54
N ARG A 123 -3.45 -17.90 -4.81
CA ARG A 123 -4.64 -18.71 -4.49
C ARG A 123 -5.65 -17.89 -3.68
N GLU A 124 -5.21 -17.17 -2.64
CA GLU A 124 -6.13 -16.38 -1.82
C GLU A 124 -6.68 -15.17 -2.60
N MET A 125 -5.85 -14.51 -3.40
CA MET A 125 -6.31 -13.40 -4.24
C MET A 125 -7.29 -13.85 -5.34
N LYS A 126 -7.20 -15.10 -5.84
CA LYS A 126 -8.21 -15.66 -6.76
C LYS A 126 -9.57 -15.89 -6.10
N LYS A 127 -9.62 -16.07 -4.76
CA LYS A 127 -10.88 -16.08 -4.01
C LYS A 127 -11.43 -14.65 -3.84
N VAL A 128 -10.56 -13.67 -3.57
CA VAL A 128 -10.94 -12.25 -3.43
C VAL A 128 -11.46 -11.69 -4.76
N PHE A 129 -10.78 -12.00 -5.86
CA PHE A 129 -11.09 -11.52 -7.21
C PHE A 129 -11.09 -12.67 -8.23
N PRO A 130 -12.11 -13.53 -8.23
CA PRO A 130 -12.19 -14.66 -9.15
C PRO A 130 -12.24 -14.24 -10.63
N GLU A 131 -12.71 -13.01 -10.90
CA GLU A 131 -12.85 -12.45 -12.25
C GLU A 131 -11.60 -11.73 -12.78
N LYS A 132 -10.58 -11.50 -11.93
CA LYS A 132 -9.38 -10.74 -12.34
C LYS A 132 -8.23 -11.67 -12.65
N GLU A 133 -7.42 -11.24 -13.62
CA GLU A 133 -6.18 -11.93 -13.99
C GLU A 133 -4.97 -11.05 -13.63
N TRP A 134 -3.86 -11.70 -13.26
CA TRP A 134 -2.60 -11.03 -12.98
C TRP A 134 -1.98 -10.49 -14.27
N VAL A 135 -1.52 -9.25 -14.21
CA VAL A 135 -0.79 -8.58 -15.29
C VAL A 135 0.62 -8.31 -14.81
N GLU A 136 1.62 -8.79 -15.52
CA GLU A 136 3.00 -8.38 -15.27
C GLU A 136 3.20 -6.94 -15.77
N LEU A 137 3.67 -6.06 -14.90
CA LEU A 137 3.87 -4.66 -15.23
C LEU A 137 5.15 -4.51 -16.07
N PRO A 138 5.05 -3.91 -17.27
CA PRO A 138 6.22 -3.70 -18.12
C PRO A 138 7.20 -2.72 -17.47
N ILE A 139 8.46 -2.78 -17.86
CA ILE A 139 9.55 -1.99 -17.27
C ILE A 139 9.33 -0.48 -17.35
N ASP A 140 8.58 -0.01 -18.33
CA ASP A 140 8.20 1.39 -18.52
C ASP A 140 6.92 1.80 -17.77
N HIS A 141 6.35 0.88 -16.93
CA HIS A 141 5.20 1.22 -16.13
C HIS A 141 5.53 2.36 -15.15
N PRO A 142 4.65 3.37 -14.99
CA PRO A 142 4.92 4.54 -14.16
C PRO A 142 5.34 4.25 -12.72
N ILE A 143 4.91 3.13 -12.13
CA ILE A 143 5.29 2.74 -10.77
C ILE A 143 6.82 2.65 -10.57
N TYR A 144 7.58 2.37 -11.63
CA TYR A 144 9.04 2.28 -11.56
C TYR A 144 9.75 3.62 -11.71
N SER A 145 9.01 4.71 -12.01
CA SER A 145 9.62 6.02 -12.28
C SER A 145 8.84 7.21 -11.73
N CYS A 146 7.73 7.00 -11.03
CA CYS A 146 6.81 8.09 -10.63
C CYS A 146 7.41 9.08 -9.61
N TYR A 147 8.40 8.68 -8.80
CA TYR A 147 9.13 9.55 -7.88
C TYR A 147 10.65 9.39 -8.07
N PHE A 148 11.17 8.19 -7.84
CA PHE A 148 12.55 7.81 -8.17
C PHE A 148 12.58 7.08 -9.50
N ASN A 149 13.58 7.38 -10.34
CA ASN A 149 13.77 6.68 -11.59
C ASN A 149 14.53 5.36 -11.37
N LEU A 150 13.84 4.25 -11.59
CA LEU A 150 14.39 2.89 -11.54
C LEU A 150 14.42 2.31 -12.96
N PRO A 151 15.44 2.61 -13.76
CA PRO A 151 15.45 2.30 -15.20
C PRO A 151 15.45 0.79 -15.49
N ASN A 152 15.82 -0.03 -14.52
CA ASN A 152 15.80 -1.50 -14.61
C ASN A 152 14.50 -2.12 -14.05
N GLY A 153 13.51 -1.29 -13.70
CA GLY A 153 12.25 -1.75 -13.11
C GLY A 153 12.37 -2.18 -11.65
N LEU A 154 11.69 -3.29 -11.30
CA LEU A 154 11.71 -3.82 -9.94
C LEU A 154 13.10 -4.32 -9.54
N PRO A 155 13.70 -3.83 -8.43
CA PRO A 155 15.01 -4.30 -7.99
C PRO A 155 14.94 -5.74 -7.47
N LYS A 156 16.01 -6.51 -7.67
CA LYS A 156 16.26 -7.82 -7.07
C LYS A 156 17.11 -7.63 -5.83
N ILE A 157 16.62 -8.03 -4.67
CA ILE A 157 17.31 -7.87 -3.39
C ILE A 157 17.99 -9.19 -3.00
N HIS A 158 17.24 -10.29 -3.00
CA HIS A 158 17.75 -11.62 -2.72
C HIS A 158 17.55 -12.59 -3.87
N GLU A 159 18.44 -13.58 -3.95
CA GLU A 159 18.33 -14.69 -4.91
C GLU A 159 17.48 -15.81 -4.28
N HIS A 160 16.22 -15.92 -4.69
CA HIS A 160 15.32 -17.00 -4.25
C HIS A 160 15.45 -18.22 -5.18
N ASN A 161 14.67 -18.21 -6.28
CA ASN A 161 14.70 -19.28 -7.28
C ASN A 161 15.57 -18.94 -8.50
N GLY A 162 16.40 -17.89 -8.41
CA GLY A 162 17.23 -17.43 -9.52
C GLY A 162 16.45 -16.83 -10.70
N LYS A 163 15.18 -16.48 -10.49
CA LYS A 163 14.35 -15.84 -11.51
C LYS A 163 14.49 -14.31 -11.45
N PRO A 164 14.23 -13.61 -12.56
CA PRO A 164 14.14 -12.15 -12.51
C PRO A 164 12.99 -11.69 -11.62
N PRO A 165 13.08 -10.50 -11.00
CA PRO A 165 12.01 -9.95 -10.21
C PRO A 165 10.83 -9.56 -11.10
N GLN A 166 9.60 -9.81 -10.65
CA GLN A 166 8.37 -9.54 -11.38
C GLN A 166 7.44 -8.66 -10.54
N GLY A 167 7.01 -7.55 -11.10
CA GLY A 167 5.92 -6.74 -10.55
C GLY A 167 4.59 -7.18 -11.14
N LEU A 168 3.73 -7.79 -10.34
CA LEU A 168 2.45 -8.33 -10.79
C LEU A 168 1.30 -7.47 -10.27
N GLY A 169 0.38 -7.06 -11.13
CA GLY A 169 -0.74 -6.20 -10.81
C GLY A 169 -2.11 -6.84 -10.94
N LEU A 170 -3.04 -6.50 -10.02
CA LEU A 170 -4.47 -6.64 -10.25
C LEU A 170 -5.09 -5.26 -10.41
N PHE A 171 -5.98 -5.13 -11.39
CA PHE A 171 -6.56 -3.84 -11.75
C PHE A 171 -8.08 -3.82 -11.54
N GLU A 172 -8.58 -2.69 -11.07
CA GLU A 172 -10.00 -2.31 -11.19
C GLU A 172 -10.10 -1.18 -12.22
N LYS A 173 -10.64 -1.51 -13.40
CA LYS A 173 -10.59 -0.61 -14.58
C LYS A 173 -9.14 -0.25 -14.92
N LYS A 174 -8.75 1.01 -14.71
CA LYS A 174 -7.38 1.49 -14.94
C LYS A 174 -6.56 1.64 -13.65
N ARG A 175 -7.17 1.46 -12.47
CA ARG A 175 -6.52 1.62 -11.18
C ARG A 175 -5.84 0.31 -10.77
N LEU A 176 -4.56 0.35 -10.47
CA LEU A 176 -3.82 -0.74 -9.85
C LEU A 176 -4.29 -0.86 -8.39
N ILE A 177 -4.93 -1.97 -8.04
CA ILE A 177 -5.48 -2.19 -6.69
C ILE A 177 -4.63 -3.11 -5.82
N VAL A 178 -3.88 -4.00 -6.47
CA VAL A 178 -2.89 -4.88 -5.83
C VAL A 178 -1.62 -4.84 -6.64
N PHE A 179 -0.51 -4.62 -5.98
CA PHE A 179 0.83 -4.77 -6.54
C PHE A 179 1.57 -5.84 -5.76
N PHE A 180 1.99 -6.89 -6.44
CA PHE A 180 2.71 -8.01 -5.87
C PHE A 180 4.12 -8.06 -6.41
N THR A 181 5.11 -7.92 -5.53
CA THR A 181 6.53 -7.98 -5.85
C THR A 181 7.03 -9.40 -5.61
N TYR A 182 7.21 -10.14 -6.70
CA TYR A 182 7.64 -11.54 -6.70
C TYR A 182 9.11 -11.65 -7.09
N GLU A 183 9.87 -12.52 -6.44
CA GLU A 183 11.31 -12.71 -6.64
C GLU A 183 12.15 -11.44 -6.40
N SER A 184 11.64 -10.49 -5.61
CA SER A 184 12.29 -9.21 -5.32
C SER A 184 12.83 -9.14 -3.90
N ASP A 185 11.96 -9.40 -2.92
CA ASP A 185 12.25 -9.31 -1.48
C ASP A 185 12.60 -7.88 -1.03
N LEU A 186 11.67 -6.97 -1.32
CA LEU A 186 11.86 -5.57 -0.95
C LEU A 186 11.95 -5.37 0.56
N GLY A 187 11.20 -6.19 1.33
CA GLY A 187 11.17 -6.14 2.79
C GLY A 187 12.57 -6.28 3.39
N ASP A 188 13.34 -7.25 2.97
CA ASP A 188 14.73 -7.46 3.38
C ASP A 188 15.64 -6.28 3.02
N GLY A 189 15.37 -5.67 1.87
CA GLY A 189 16.09 -4.47 1.44
C GLY A 189 15.78 -3.23 2.29
N TRP A 190 14.65 -3.20 2.99
CA TRP A 190 14.27 -2.11 3.89
C TRP A 190 14.74 -2.34 5.32
N GLU A 191 15.10 -3.57 5.72
CA GLU A 191 15.56 -3.86 7.07
C GLU A 191 16.85 -3.12 7.45
N ASP A 192 17.21 -3.17 8.73
CA ASP A 192 18.48 -2.63 9.23
C ASP A 192 19.64 -3.27 8.49
N SER A 193 20.70 -2.48 8.21
CA SER A 193 21.80 -2.89 7.33
C SER A 193 22.52 -4.16 7.77
N GLU A 194 22.55 -4.40 9.08
CA GLU A 194 23.23 -5.54 9.70
C GLU A 194 22.42 -6.85 9.64
N VAL A 195 21.12 -6.80 9.31
CA VAL A 195 20.26 -8.00 9.28
C VAL A 195 20.64 -8.91 8.11
N HIS A 196 20.66 -8.36 6.91
CA HIS A 196 20.97 -9.11 5.69
C HIS A 196 22.32 -8.78 5.10
N ASN A 197 23.01 -7.75 5.61
CA ASN A 197 24.29 -7.25 5.09
C ASN A 197 24.23 -6.89 3.59
N ASN A 198 23.09 -6.45 3.11
CA ASN A 198 22.91 -6.03 1.74
C ASN A 198 23.79 -4.81 1.42
N PRO A 199 24.43 -4.76 0.24
CA PRO A 199 25.13 -3.55 -0.20
C PRO A 199 24.25 -2.32 -0.15
N GLU A 200 24.78 -1.17 0.26
CA GLU A 200 24.00 0.06 0.41
C GLU A 200 23.27 0.46 -0.88
N VAL A 201 23.87 0.22 -2.06
CA VAL A 201 23.23 0.49 -3.35
C VAL A 201 21.96 -0.36 -3.56
N VAL A 202 21.96 -1.60 -3.07
CA VAL A 202 20.81 -2.50 -3.13
C VAL A 202 19.71 -2.03 -2.17
N ARG A 203 20.08 -1.71 -0.93
CA ARG A 203 19.16 -1.15 0.07
C ARG A 203 18.52 0.16 -0.42
N GLN A 204 19.31 1.07 -1.00
CA GLN A 204 18.81 2.31 -1.56
C GLN A 204 17.80 2.07 -2.69
N SER A 205 18.05 1.12 -3.59
CA SER A 205 17.10 0.79 -4.65
C SER A 205 15.80 0.19 -4.11
N ALA A 206 15.86 -0.63 -3.05
CA ALA A 206 14.68 -1.16 -2.38
C ALA A 206 13.84 -0.03 -1.73
N LEU A 207 14.47 0.86 -0.97
CA LEU A 207 13.79 2.00 -0.33
C LEU A 207 13.19 2.98 -1.36
N GLN A 208 13.88 3.22 -2.48
CA GLN A 208 13.37 4.01 -3.59
C GLN A 208 12.16 3.34 -4.24
N MET A 209 12.18 2.02 -4.43
CA MET A 209 11.03 1.28 -4.96
C MET A 209 9.85 1.32 -3.99
N GLY A 210 10.07 1.12 -2.70
CA GLY A 210 9.01 1.26 -1.68
C GLY A 210 8.38 2.65 -1.69
N THR A 211 9.21 3.70 -1.85
CA THR A 211 8.72 5.09 -1.99
C THR A 211 7.88 5.27 -3.25
N ASN A 212 8.31 4.71 -4.38
CA ASN A 212 7.55 4.74 -5.62
C ASN A 212 6.18 4.05 -5.47
N ILE A 213 6.13 2.90 -4.79
CA ILE A 213 4.88 2.17 -4.55
C ILE A 213 3.90 3.04 -3.75
N VAL A 214 4.39 3.66 -2.67
CA VAL A 214 3.56 4.57 -1.86
C VAL A 214 3.12 5.79 -2.67
N TRP A 215 4.03 6.44 -3.36
CA TRP A 215 3.72 7.61 -4.19
C TRP A 215 2.70 7.28 -5.30
N PHE A 216 2.91 6.17 -5.99
CA PHE A 216 2.00 5.70 -7.04
C PHE A 216 0.60 5.44 -6.49
N SER A 217 0.48 4.81 -5.32
CA SER A 217 -0.82 4.55 -4.69
C SER A 217 -1.62 5.81 -4.39
N LEU A 218 -0.93 6.94 -4.15
CA LEU A 218 -1.53 8.24 -3.83
C LEU A 218 -1.89 9.07 -5.08
N THR A 219 -1.30 8.77 -6.24
CA THR A 219 -1.33 9.65 -7.41
C THR A 219 -1.95 9.03 -8.68
N GLN A 220 -2.28 7.73 -8.67
CA GLN A 220 -2.89 7.02 -9.80
C GLN A 220 -4.37 7.38 -10.08
#